data_84d9cb94044299751ffe3d6e03906f6b
#
_entry.id   84d9cb94044299751ffe3d6e03906f6b
#
_cell.length_a   1.000
_cell.length_b   1.000
_cell.length_c   1.000
_cell.angle_alpha   90.00
_cell.angle_beta   90.00
_cell.angle_gamma   90.00
#
_symmetry.space_group_name_H-M   'P 1'
#
loop_
_entity.id
_entity.type
_entity.pdbx_description
1 polymer ?
#
loop_
_entity_poly.entity_id
_entity_poly.type
_entity_poly.pdbx_seq_one_letter_code
_entity_poly.pdbx_strand_id
1 'polypeptide(L)'
;GNQQYRVEAKLAASNALETYISNPANFSLPLPTNNSNIQSDFDGNGVADMVAVVPPPSCLRIAPVLRTELSYPKDKDCIRTAQDIDANIFRDDEGIATVTNSGCVKMTWDVQANVTDVVTGTNLEMHQGVYLRAALGTTCL
;
A
#
# COMPACT_ATOMS: atom_id res chain seq x y z
N GLY A 1 -28.57 -7.66 14.93
CA GLY A 1 -27.91 -7.49 16.21
C GLY A 1 -26.54 -6.88 16.08
N ASN A 2 -25.92 -6.61 17.20
CA ASN A 2 -24.60 -5.95 17.22
C ASN A 2 -23.52 -6.76 16.51
N GLN A 3 -23.57 -8.07 16.58
CA GLN A 3 -22.59 -8.93 15.92
C GLN A 3 -22.72 -8.87 14.41
N GLN A 4 -23.95 -8.82 13.91
CA GLN A 4 -24.19 -8.69 12.47
C GLN A 4 -23.63 -7.35 11.95
N TYR A 5 -23.88 -6.26 12.66
CA TYR A 5 -23.34 -4.96 12.27
C TYR A 5 -21.80 -4.94 12.30
N ARG A 6 -21.19 -5.62 13.27
CA ARG A 6 -19.74 -5.72 13.33
C ARG A 6 -19.18 -6.47 12.12
N VAL A 7 -19.82 -7.58 11.74
CA VAL A 7 -19.37 -8.36 10.58
C VAL A 7 -19.51 -7.52 9.31
N GLU A 8 -20.63 -6.86 9.13
CA GLU A 8 -20.86 -6.00 7.98
C GLU A 8 -19.91 -4.82 7.94
N ALA A 9 -19.63 -4.20 9.10
CA ALA A 9 -18.67 -3.11 9.18
C ALA A 9 -17.26 -3.57 8.81
N LYS A 10 -16.84 -4.76 9.26
CA LYS A 10 -15.54 -5.33 8.90
C LYS A 10 -15.47 -5.61 7.40
N LEU A 11 -16.54 -6.16 6.82
CA LEU A 11 -16.59 -6.42 5.38
C LEU A 11 -16.54 -5.12 4.59
N ALA A 12 -17.25 -4.09 5.05
CA ALA A 12 -17.24 -2.78 4.40
C ALA A 12 -15.84 -2.16 4.45
N ALA A 13 -15.19 -2.22 5.60
CA ALA A 13 -13.83 -1.70 5.76
C ALA A 13 -12.83 -2.45 4.91
N SER A 14 -12.90 -3.78 4.91
CA SER A 14 -12.02 -4.63 4.11
C SER A 14 -12.20 -4.38 2.62
N ASN A 15 -13.45 -4.29 2.15
CA ASN A 15 -13.76 -3.99 0.77
C ASN A 15 -13.24 -2.61 0.37
N ALA A 16 -13.41 -1.62 1.25
CA ALA A 16 -12.94 -0.27 1.00
C ALA A 16 -11.41 -0.24 0.86
N LEU A 17 -10.70 -0.95 1.75
CA LEU A 17 -9.23 -1.03 1.69
C LEU A 17 -8.77 -1.69 0.39
N GLU A 18 -9.38 -2.81 0.00
CA GLU A 18 -9.03 -3.48 -1.25
C GLU A 18 -9.28 -2.59 -2.47
N THR A 19 -10.44 -1.92 -2.50
CA THR A 19 -10.79 -1.02 -3.59
C THR A 19 -9.81 0.14 -3.70
N TYR A 20 -9.47 0.74 -2.57
CA TYR A 20 -8.55 1.88 -2.52
C TYR A 20 -7.15 1.47 -2.94
N ILE A 21 -6.65 0.36 -2.40
CA ILE A 21 -5.29 -0.12 -2.66
C ILE A 21 -5.12 -0.55 -4.10
N SER A 22 -6.18 -1.06 -4.73
CA SER A 22 -6.10 -1.52 -6.12
C SER A 22 -5.92 -0.40 -7.14
N ASN A 23 -6.08 0.85 -6.73
CA ASN A 23 -5.89 2.01 -7.61
C ASN A 23 -4.50 2.63 -7.36
N PRO A 24 -3.53 2.43 -8.28
CA PRO A 24 -2.17 2.96 -8.10
C PRO A 24 -2.10 4.48 -8.00
N ALA A 25 -3.07 5.19 -8.57
CA ALA A 25 -3.10 6.65 -8.53
C ALA A 25 -3.20 7.19 -7.09
N ASN A 26 -3.73 6.38 -6.15
CA ASN A 26 -3.83 6.80 -4.76
C ASN A 26 -2.47 6.90 -4.06
N PHE A 27 -1.44 6.31 -4.65
CA PHE A 27 -0.08 6.29 -4.09
C PHE A 27 0.91 7.07 -4.95
N SER A 28 0.43 7.77 -5.96
CA SER A 28 1.25 8.57 -6.86
C SER A 28 1.25 10.03 -6.43
N LEU A 29 2.34 10.72 -6.70
CA LEU A 29 2.43 12.15 -6.43
C LEU A 29 1.80 12.97 -7.55
N PRO A 30 1.05 14.02 -7.24
CA PRO A 30 0.68 14.45 -5.89
C PRO A 30 -0.35 13.51 -5.27
N LEU A 31 -0.24 13.29 -3.96
CA LEU A 31 -1.16 12.41 -3.25
C LEU A 31 -2.58 13.01 -3.23
N PRO A 32 -3.61 12.15 -3.14
CA PRO A 32 -4.96 12.65 -2.93
C PRO A 32 -5.04 13.51 -1.68
N THR A 33 -5.82 14.58 -1.76
CA THR A 33 -6.00 15.51 -0.64
C THR A 33 -7.34 15.33 0.06
N ASN A 34 -8.27 14.63 -0.59
CA ASN A 34 -9.61 14.41 -0.07
C ASN A 34 -9.79 12.96 0.36
N ASN A 35 -10.69 12.76 1.33
CA ASN A 35 -11.09 11.41 1.73
C ASN A 35 -11.89 10.78 0.60
N SER A 36 -11.75 9.46 0.46
CA SER A 36 -12.56 8.67 -0.47
C SER A 36 -13.68 7.99 0.30
N ASN A 37 -14.90 8.09 -0.23
CA ASN A 37 -16.07 7.44 0.35
C ASN A 37 -16.41 6.23 -0.50
N ILE A 38 -16.35 5.04 0.10
CA ILE A 38 -16.59 3.79 -0.59
C ILE A 38 -17.81 3.13 0.01
N GLN A 39 -18.83 2.95 -0.81
CA GLN A 39 -20.13 2.42 -0.40
C GLN A 39 -20.16 0.92 -0.55
N SER A 40 -20.87 0.26 0.36
CA SER A 40 -21.09 -1.18 0.30
C SER A 40 -22.58 -1.46 0.43
N ASP A 41 -23.09 -2.26 -0.50
CA ASP A 41 -24.49 -2.71 -0.54
C ASP A 41 -24.49 -4.23 -0.35
N PHE A 42 -24.85 -4.67 0.86
CA PHE A 42 -24.78 -6.09 1.21
C PHE A 42 -26.06 -6.87 0.87
N ASP A 43 -27.18 -6.18 0.74
CA ASP A 43 -28.45 -6.84 0.45
C ASP A 43 -28.87 -6.75 -1.01
N GLY A 44 -28.11 -6.04 -1.84
CA GLY A 44 -28.34 -5.96 -3.28
C GLY A 44 -29.54 -5.09 -3.67
N ASN A 45 -30.01 -4.21 -2.77
CA ASN A 45 -31.18 -3.38 -3.05
C ASN A 45 -30.85 -2.09 -3.80
N GLY A 46 -29.57 -1.85 -4.13
CA GLY A 46 -29.13 -0.65 -4.82
C GLY A 46 -28.89 0.54 -3.91
N VAL A 47 -29.11 0.40 -2.61
CA VAL A 47 -28.87 1.44 -1.61
C VAL A 47 -27.72 0.99 -0.72
N ALA A 48 -26.77 1.88 -0.46
CA ALA A 48 -25.62 1.55 0.37
C ALA A 48 -26.06 1.28 1.81
N ASP A 49 -25.61 0.15 2.36
CA ASP A 49 -25.85 -0.20 3.75
C ASP A 49 -24.84 0.47 4.67
N MET A 50 -23.61 0.60 4.21
CA MET A 50 -22.54 1.23 4.96
C MET A 50 -21.62 2.00 4.03
N VAL A 51 -21.03 3.05 4.57
CA VAL A 51 -20.04 3.87 3.86
C VAL A 51 -18.75 3.86 4.65
N ALA A 52 -17.65 3.49 3.99
CA ALA A 52 -16.32 3.57 4.55
C ALA A 52 -15.64 4.83 4.05
N VAL A 53 -15.01 5.57 4.95
CA VAL A 53 -14.22 6.75 4.62
C VAL A 53 -12.75 6.36 4.67
N VAL A 54 -12.05 6.55 3.55
CA VAL A 54 -10.63 6.24 3.44
C VAL A 54 -9.87 7.56 3.25
N PRO A 55 -9.16 8.04 4.27
CA PRO A 55 -8.31 9.22 4.14
C PRO A 55 -7.14 8.94 3.21
N PRO A 56 -6.46 9.98 2.71
CA PRO A 56 -5.24 9.78 1.93
C PRO A 56 -4.23 8.92 2.70
N PRO A 57 -3.47 8.06 1.99
CA PRO A 57 -2.53 7.15 2.65
C PRO A 57 -1.38 7.90 3.30
N SER A 58 -0.83 7.31 4.36
CA SER A 58 0.32 7.85 5.07
C SER A 58 1.57 7.05 4.72
N CYS A 59 2.60 7.73 4.24
CA CYS A 59 3.89 7.11 4.03
C CYS A 59 4.61 6.99 5.37
N LEU A 60 4.88 5.76 5.80
CA LEU A 60 5.49 5.52 7.10
C LEU A 60 7.01 5.55 7.03
N ARG A 61 7.59 4.96 5.99
CA ARG A 61 9.04 4.91 5.84
C ARG A 61 9.42 4.52 4.43
N ILE A 62 10.70 4.79 4.13
CA ILE A 62 11.36 4.35 2.90
C ILE A 62 12.62 3.60 3.32
N ALA A 63 12.84 2.46 2.70
CA ALA A 63 14.04 1.66 2.90
C ALA A 63 14.64 1.31 1.55
N PRO A 64 15.98 1.22 1.46
CA PRO A 64 16.60 0.79 0.22
C PRO A 64 16.26 -0.67 -0.07
N VAL A 65 16.09 -0.99 -1.35
CA VAL A 65 15.95 -2.37 -1.81
C VAL A 65 17.34 -2.83 -2.25
N LEU A 66 17.83 -3.89 -1.62
CA LEU A 66 19.13 -4.43 -1.95
C LEU A 66 19.07 -5.22 -3.25
N ARG A 67 20.19 -5.27 -3.99
CA ARG A 67 20.24 -6.02 -5.25
C ARG A 67 19.90 -7.49 -5.06
N THR A 68 20.25 -8.05 -3.91
CA THR A 68 19.95 -9.45 -3.59
C THR A 68 18.46 -9.70 -3.37
N GLU A 69 17.66 -8.66 -3.15
CA GLU A 69 16.22 -8.77 -2.97
C GLU A 69 15.45 -8.74 -4.28
N LEU A 70 16.10 -8.45 -5.40
CA LEU A 70 15.45 -8.34 -6.69
C LEU A 70 15.13 -9.71 -7.27
N SER A 71 13.96 -9.80 -7.91
CA SER A 71 13.52 -10.98 -8.67
C SER A 71 13.31 -10.58 -10.12
N TYR A 72 14.11 -11.12 -11.01
CA TYR A 72 13.97 -10.86 -12.44
C TYR A 72 13.03 -11.90 -13.06
N PRO A 73 12.11 -11.52 -13.96
CA PRO A 73 11.91 -10.20 -14.58
C PRO A 73 10.95 -9.27 -13.80
N LYS A 74 10.42 -9.70 -12.67
CA LYS A 74 9.43 -8.94 -11.90
C LYS A 74 9.94 -7.55 -11.51
N ASP A 75 11.20 -7.46 -11.10
CA ASP A 75 11.83 -6.21 -10.64
C ASP A 75 12.74 -5.60 -11.72
N LYS A 76 12.43 -5.81 -13.00
CA LYS A 76 13.28 -5.34 -14.08
C LYS A 76 13.54 -3.83 -14.06
N ASP A 77 12.55 -3.06 -13.59
CA ASP A 77 12.66 -1.60 -13.53
C ASP A 77 13.59 -1.12 -12.40
N CYS A 78 13.95 -2.02 -11.50
CA CYS A 78 14.87 -1.73 -10.41
C CYS A 78 16.33 -2.03 -10.78
N ILE A 79 16.56 -2.61 -11.94
CA ILE A 79 17.89 -2.94 -12.46
C ILE A 79 18.42 -1.74 -13.20
N ARG A 80 19.52 -1.17 -12.72
CA ARG A 80 20.06 0.09 -13.24
C ARG A 80 20.97 -0.08 -14.45
N THR A 81 21.72 -1.19 -14.51
CA THR A 81 22.69 -1.46 -15.56
C THR A 81 22.72 -2.95 -15.89
N ALA A 82 23.34 -3.30 -17.02
CA ALA A 82 23.53 -4.69 -17.39
C ALA A 82 24.33 -5.48 -16.33
N GLN A 83 25.23 -4.81 -15.64
CA GLN A 83 26.01 -5.43 -14.56
C GLN A 83 25.14 -5.80 -13.37
N ASP A 84 24.05 -5.09 -13.14
CA ASP A 84 23.11 -5.42 -12.08
C ASP A 84 22.39 -6.76 -12.34
N ILE A 85 22.27 -7.14 -13.61
CA ILE A 85 21.65 -8.43 -13.99
C ILE A 85 22.59 -9.58 -13.67
N ASP A 86 23.88 -9.40 -13.97
CA ASP A 86 24.87 -10.48 -13.90
C ASP A 86 25.51 -10.59 -12.51
N ALA A 87 25.56 -9.50 -11.75
CA ALA A 87 26.25 -9.45 -10.47
C ALA A 87 25.36 -8.87 -9.37
N ASN A 88 24.71 -9.75 -8.63
CA ASN A 88 23.99 -9.34 -7.42
C ASN A 88 24.96 -9.01 -6.28
N ILE A 89 26.21 -9.41 -6.43
CA ILE A 89 27.24 -9.23 -5.40
C ILE A 89 28.35 -8.39 -5.99
N PHE A 90 28.64 -7.27 -5.35
CA PHE A 90 29.78 -6.42 -5.67
C PHE A 90 30.91 -6.72 -4.71
N ARG A 91 32.13 -6.53 -5.20
CA ARG A 91 33.32 -6.67 -4.39
C ARG A 91 33.85 -5.30 -4.05
N ASP A 92 34.30 -5.14 -2.81
CA ASP A 92 34.98 -3.92 -2.40
C ASP A 92 36.43 -3.91 -2.93
N ASP A 93 37.18 -2.89 -2.58
CA ASP A 93 38.59 -2.73 -3.04
C ASP A 93 39.47 -3.89 -2.59
N GLU A 94 39.10 -4.58 -1.54
CA GLU A 94 39.84 -5.72 -0.99
C GLU A 94 39.37 -7.05 -1.59
N GLY A 95 38.41 -7.03 -2.49
CA GLY A 95 37.86 -8.22 -3.12
C GLY A 95 36.80 -8.93 -2.30
N ILE A 96 36.33 -8.33 -1.21
CA ILE A 96 35.28 -8.90 -0.38
C ILE A 96 33.92 -8.59 -0.99
N ALA A 97 33.07 -9.62 -1.10
CA ALA A 97 31.72 -9.46 -1.63
C ALA A 97 30.88 -8.56 -0.73
N THR A 98 30.23 -7.55 -1.34
CA THR A 98 29.36 -6.63 -0.63
C THR A 98 27.97 -6.62 -1.25
N VAL A 99 26.96 -6.33 -0.42
CA VAL A 99 25.57 -6.17 -0.88
C VAL A 99 25.33 -4.68 -1.09
N THR A 100 24.86 -4.30 -2.28
CA THR A 100 24.63 -2.90 -2.62
C THR A 100 23.16 -2.65 -2.92
N ASN A 101 22.79 -1.37 -2.90
CA ASN A 101 21.44 -0.93 -3.18
C ASN A 101 21.13 -1.04 -4.66
N SER A 102 19.87 -1.36 -4.97
CA SER A 102 19.35 -1.36 -6.34
C SER A 102 18.93 0.05 -6.77
N GLY A 103 18.28 0.15 -7.93
CA GLY A 103 17.69 1.40 -8.41
C GLY A 103 16.32 1.70 -7.80
N CYS A 104 15.88 0.94 -6.82
CA CYS A 104 14.57 1.10 -6.19
C CYS A 104 14.67 1.23 -4.69
N VAL A 105 13.64 1.84 -4.11
CA VAL A 105 13.38 1.86 -2.68
C VAL A 105 12.05 1.19 -2.40
N LYS A 106 11.89 0.70 -1.19
CA LYS A 106 10.66 0.11 -0.71
C LYS A 106 9.95 1.12 0.18
N MET A 107 8.75 1.51 -0.21
CA MET A 107 7.91 2.40 0.59
C MET A 107 6.90 1.58 1.37
N THR A 108 6.73 1.92 2.63
CA THR A 108 5.69 1.33 3.47
C THR A 108 4.64 2.39 3.73
N TRP A 109 3.40 2.07 3.38
CA TRP A 109 2.25 2.97 3.52
C TRP A 109 1.25 2.39 4.50
N ASP A 110 0.53 3.26 5.18
CA ASP A 110 -0.63 2.89 6.00
C ASP A 110 -1.88 3.43 5.33
N VAL A 111 -2.83 2.54 5.08
CA VAL A 111 -4.15 2.90 4.54
C VAL A 111 -5.17 2.58 5.62
N GLN A 112 -6.03 3.54 5.92
CA GLN A 112 -7.02 3.43 6.98
C GLN A 112 -8.42 3.51 6.37
N ALA A 113 -9.33 2.66 6.86
CA ALA A 113 -10.74 2.75 6.52
C ALA A 113 -11.53 2.93 7.80
N ASN A 114 -12.43 3.91 7.81
CA ASN A 114 -13.31 4.20 8.93
C ASN A 114 -14.74 3.96 8.51
N VAL A 115 -15.44 3.06 9.21
CA VAL A 115 -16.83 2.74 8.94
C VAL A 115 -17.66 3.14 10.14
N THR A 116 -18.70 3.93 9.91
CA THR A 116 -19.65 4.31 10.95
C THR A 116 -21.02 3.81 10.57
N ASP A 117 -21.64 3.04 11.48
CA ASP A 117 -23.02 2.64 11.33
C ASP A 117 -23.90 3.75 11.88
N VAL A 118 -24.72 4.34 11.01
CA VAL A 118 -25.58 5.46 11.34
C VAL A 118 -26.66 5.06 12.37
N VAL A 119 -27.11 3.80 12.31
CA VAL A 119 -28.21 3.33 13.17
C VAL A 119 -27.74 3.10 14.59
N THR A 120 -26.59 2.44 14.77
CA THR A 120 -26.08 2.08 16.10
C THR A 120 -25.03 3.06 16.62
N GLY A 121 -24.47 3.91 15.76
CA GLY A 121 -23.36 4.78 16.12
C GLY A 121 -22.04 4.05 16.27
N THR A 122 -21.97 2.76 15.93
CA THR A 122 -20.75 1.98 16.02
C THR A 122 -19.74 2.46 14.99
N ASN A 123 -18.51 2.67 15.42
CA ASN A 123 -17.43 3.09 14.57
C ASN A 123 -16.33 2.03 14.55
N LEU A 124 -15.91 1.63 13.36
CA LEU A 124 -14.84 0.65 13.18
C LEU A 124 -13.73 1.29 12.35
N GLU A 125 -12.51 1.19 12.84
CA GLU A 125 -11.31 1.62 12.15
C GLU A 125 -10.47 0.40 11.78
N MET A 126 -10.05 0.33 10.53
CA MET A 126 -9.21 -0.77 10.05
C MET A 126 -8.02 -0.20 9.29
N HIS A 127 -6.85 -0.77 9.51
CA HIS A 127 -5.61 -0.36 8.85
C HIS A 127 -5.05 -1.49 8.00
N GLN A 128 -4.42 -1.13 6.89
CA GLN A 128 -3.73 -2.07 6.02
C GLN A 128 -2.38 -1.47 5.64
N GLY A 129 -1.32 -2.23 5.86
CA GLY A 129 0.01 -1.87 5.38
C GLY A 129 0.15 -2.20 3.91
N VAL A 130 0.74 -1.30 3.15
CA VAL A 130 0.99 -1.47 1.72
C VAL A 130 2.46 -1.24 1.45
N TYR A 131 3.07 -2.16 0.69
CA TYR A 131 4.47 -2.08 0.32
C TYR A 131 4.55 -1.81 -1.18
N LEU A 132 5.24 -0.74 -1.54
CA LEU A 132 5.40 -0.35 -2.94
C LEU A 132 6.86 -0.12 -3.26
N ARG A 133 7.24 -0.44 -4.48
CA ARG A 133 8.54 -0.10 -5.00
C ARG A 133 8.46 1.26 -5.68
N ALA A 134 9.49 2.07 -5.47
CA ALA A 134 9.60 3.39 -6.07
C ALA A 134 11.03 3.63 -6.55
N ALA A 135 11.21 4.63 -7.38
CA ALA A 135 12.53 4.99 -7.88
C ALA A 135 13.44 5.46 -6.76
N LEU A 136 14.73 5.19 -6.91
CA LEU A 136 15.74 5.69 -5.98
C LEU A 136 15.65 7.22 -5.90
N GLY A 137 15.70 7.74 -4.68
CA GLY A 137 15.56 9.16 -4.45
C GLY A 137 14.14 9.60 -4.08
N THR A 138 13.15 8.69 -4.18
CA THR A 138 11.79 8.96 -3.72
C THR A 138 11.77 9.09 -2.20
N THR A 139 11.04 10.07 -1.69
CA THR A 139 10.95 10.33 -0.25
C THR A 139 9.51 10.28 0.23
N CYS A 140 9.32 9.96 1.51
CA CYS A 140 8.04 10.15 2.19
C CYS A 140 7.80 11.64 2.37
N LEU A 141 6.66 12.10 1.91
CA LEU A 141 6.27 13.50 2.05
C LEU A 141 5.39 13.69 3.28
#